data_7207ffeb8996d5dc665a7fd6f3238927
#
_entry.id   7207ffeb8996d5dc665a7fd6f3238927
#
_cell.length_a   1.000
_cell.length_b   1.000
_cell.length_c   1.000
_cell.angle_alpha   90.00
_cell.angle_beta   90.00
_cell.angle_gamma   90.00
#
_symmetry.space_group_name_H-M   'P 1'
#
loop_
_entity.id
_entity.type
_entity.pdbx_description
1 polymer ?
#
loop_
_entity_poly.entity_id
_entity_poly.type
_entity_poly.pdbx_seq_one_letter_code
_entity_poly.pdbx_strand_id
1 'polypeptide(L)'
;MIRFTSLGSGSEGNALLIEAGGSRGTRLLIDCGLPVRQALARIEARGIDPKGLDAILVTHEHGDHIGGVMGVARKTGATVCLTRGTHAALHHRSAEACNGVTLRLIDSHQPFELGCVEICPFPVPHDAREPVQYVIAYGEIRLGVLTDLGMLTPHVERSLIACDGLVLEFNHDPELLAQSSYPESLKQRIAGRYGHLCNRDAAGFLARMSLDRLQHVVAAHLSQSNNSPDHVLAAVEEALGEVPGWFYLATQAEGFDWLTLQPS
;
A
#
# COMPACT_ATOMS: atom_id res chain seq x y z
N MET A 1 10.05 17.25 2.83
CA MET A 1 10.27 15.99 2.10
C MET A 1 9.46 14.86 2.72
N ILE A 2 9.04 13.92 1.91
CA ILE A 2 8.54 12.60 2.32
C ILE A 2 9.56 11.57 1.84
N ARG A 3 9.97 10.63 2.69
CA ARG A 3 10.68 9.43 2.25
C ARG A 3 9.89 8.18 2.62
N PHE A 4 10.00 7.15 1.80
CA PHE A 4 9.23 5.93 1.97
C PHE A 4 10.02 4.71 1.51
N THR A 5 9.75 3.57 2.13
CA THR A 5 10.39 2.27 1.85
C THR A 5 9.43 1.16 2.17
N SER A 6 9.48 0.06 1.42
CA SER A 6 8.70 -1.13 1.78
C SER A 6 9.55 -2.11 2.59
N LEU A 7 8.93 -2.73 3.56
CA LEU A 7 9.49 -3.81 4.36
C LEU A 7 9.19 -5.19 3.76
N GLY A 8 8.29 -5.24 2.79
CA GLY A 8 7.83 -6.41 2.05
C GLY A 8 6.54 -6.09 1.32
N SER A 9 6.35 -6.66 0.12
CA SER A 9 5.17 -6.39 -0.72
C SER A 9 4.80 -7.61 -1.54
N GLY A 10 3.59 -8.12 -1.31
CA GLY A 10 3.01 -9.29 -1.97
C GLY A 10 2.08 -10.07 -1.05
N SER A 11 1.59 -11.21 -1.51
CA SER A 11 0.54 -12.01 -0.84
C SER A 11 0.93 -12.64 0.51
N GLU A 12 2.21 -12.58 0.91
CA GLU A 12 2.69 -13.11 2.19
C GLU A 12 2.87 -12.01 3.26
N GLY A 13 2.62 -10.76 2.90
CA GLY A 13 2.62 -9.64 3.84
C GLY A 13 3.16 -8.35 3.23
N ASN A 14 2.40 -7.30 3.46
CA ASN A 14 2.66 -5.94 3.00
C ASN A 14 2.98 -5.04 4.20
N ALA A 15 3.97 -4.17 4.05
CA ALA A 15 4.26 -3.14 5.03
C ALA A 15 5.06 -2.01 4.38
N LEU A 16 4.51 -0.80 4.35
CA LEU A 16 5.14 0.39 3.79
C LEU A 16 5.46 1.38 4.92
N LEU A 17 6.74 1.69 5.09
CA LEU A 17 7.23 2.65 6.09
C LEU A 17 7.41 4.02 5.45
N ILE A 18 6.88 5.05 6.08
CA ILE A 18 6.91 6.45 5.61
C ILE A 18 7.47 7.34 6.72
N GLU A 19 8.35 8.26 6.36
CA GLU A 19 8.80 9.35 7.21
C GLU A 19 8.62 10.69 6.50
N ALA A 20 7.95 11.65 7.15
CA ALA A 20 7.73 12.99 6.64
C ALA A 20 8.23 14.04 7.63
N GLY A 21 8.79 15.14 7.14
CA GLY A 21 9.27 16.24 8.02
C GLY A 21 10.65 16.03 8.65
N GLY A 22 11.41 15.02 8.20
CA GLY A 22 12.76 14.72 8.70
C GLY A 22 12.80 14.01 10.05
N SER A 23 13.93 14.05 10.76
CA SER A 23 14.20 13.21 11.94
C SER A 23 13.28 13.46 13.16
N ARG A 24 12.62 14.60 13.23
CA ARG A 24 11.60 14.94 14.23
C ARG A 24 10.17 14.94 13.65
N GLY A 25 10.03 14.44 12.44
CA GLY A 25 8.77 14.40 11.73
C GLY A 25 7.90 13.20 12.11
N THR A 26 6.88 12.96 11.30
CA THR A 26 5.90 11.90 11.50
C THR A 26 6.36 10.63 10.82
N ARG A 27 6.24 9.50 11.52
CA ARG A 27 6.56 8.15 11.02
C ARG A 27 5.33 7.28 11.02
N LEU A 28 5.00 6.77 9.85
CA LEU A 28 3.82 5.96 9.61
C LEU A 28 4.21 4.59 9.06
N LEU A 29 3.45 3.59 9.43
CA LEU A 29 3.44 2.32 8.74
C LEU A 29 2.08 2.17 8.05
N ILE A 30 2.04 1.87 6.76
CA ILE A 30 0.80 1.46 6.09
C ILE A 30 0.82 -0.05 6.02
N ASP A 31 -0.16 -0.67 6.67
CA ASP A 31 -0.31 -2.10 6.88
C ASP A 31 0.88 -2.77 7.59
N CYS A 32 0.69 -3.98 8.02
CA CYS A 32 1.72 -4.89 8.47
C CYS A 32 1.18 -6.33 8.45
N GLY A 33 1.29 -6.99 7.32
CA GLY A 33 0.98 -8.42 7.19
C GLY A 33 2.11 -9.32 7.68
N LEU A 34 3.31 -8.75 7.84
CA LEU A 34 4.49 -9.48 8.27
C LEU A 34 4.40 -9.95 9.73
N PRO A 35 5.03 -11.10 10.08
CA PRO A 35 5.19 -11.50 11.48
C PRO A 35 5.87 -10.39 12.30
N VAL A 36 5.36 -10.13 13.50
CA VAL A 36 5.77 -9.00 14.36
C VAL A 36 7.28 -8.89 14.51
N ARG A 37 7.97 -10.01 14.82
CA ARG A 37 9.44 -10.02 14.98
C ARG A 37 10.17 -9.60 13.71
N GLN A 38 9.67 -10.04 12.56
CA GLN A 38 10.24 -9.72 11.26
C GLN A 38 10.00 -8.24 10.91
N ALA A 39 8.78 -7.74 11.14
CA ALA A 39 8.44 -6.32 10.92
C ALA A 39 9.35 -5.40 11.74
N LEU A 40 9.49 -5.64 13.04
CA LEU A 40 10.34 -4.83 13.92
C LEU A 40 11.81 -4.86 13.46
N ALA A 41 12.35 -6.04 13.16
CA ALA A 41 13.73 -6.16 12.68
C ALA A 41 13.97 -5.43 11.34
N ARG A 42 12.97 -5.45 10.44
CA ARG A 42 13.07 -4.74 9.15
C ARG A 42 12.95 -3.22 9.32
N ILE A 43 12.13 -2.73 10.26
CA ILE A 43 12.06 -1.30 10.62
C ILE A 43 13.43 -0.83 11.15
N GLU A 44 14.03 -1.60 12.08
CA GLU A 44 15.38 -1.31 12.63
C GLU A 44 16.45 -1.32 11.53
N ALA A 45 16.40 -2.28 10.61
CA ALA A 45 17.32 -2.35 9.47
C ALA A 45 17.19 -1.15 8.51
N ARG A 46 16.05 -0.47 8.48
CA ARG A 46 15.84 0.80 7.76
C ARG A 46 16.32 2.03 8.56
N GLY A 47 16.95 1.84 9.72
CA GLY A 47 17.48 2.91 10.56
C GLY A 47 16.43 3.64 11.40
N ILE A 48 15.25 3.05 11.59
CA ILE A 48 14.17 3.62 12.39
C ILE A 48 14.02 2.82 13.69
N ASP A 49 14.00 3.52 14.83
CA ASP A 49 13.56 2.91 16.09
C ASP A 49 12.06 2.60 15.99
N PRO A 50 11.63 1.33 16.14
CA PRO A 50 10.21 0.98 16.09
C PRO A 50 9.34 1.74 17.10
N LYS A 51 9.89 2.13 18.25
CA LYS A 51 9.18 2.96 19.24
C LYS A 51 8.96 4.40 18.78
N GLY A 52 9.60 4.81 17.71
CA GLY A 52 9.39 6.08 17.06
C GLY A 52 8.26 6.08 16.02
N LEU A 53 7.50 5.00 15.86
CA LEU A 53 6.30 4.97 15.03
C LEU A 53 5.16 5.71 15.71
N ASP A 54 4.57 6.67 15.01
CA ASP A 54 3.42 7.44 15.50
C ASP A 54 2.11 6.69 15.27
N ALA A 55 1.96 6.10 14.08
CA ALA A 55 0.74 5.36 13.75
C ALA A 55 0.96 4.25 12.72
N ILE A 56 0.00 3.31 12.69
CA ILE A 56 -0.18 2.30 11.67
C ILE A 56 -1.53 2.56 11.00
N LEU A 57 -1.51 2.84 9.70
CA LEU A 57 -2.70 3.01 8.87
C LEU A 57 -3.06 1.65 8.27
N VAL A 58 -4.28 1.19 8.47
CA VAL A 58 -4.73 -0.10 7.95
C VAL A 58 -5.62 0.13 6.75
N THR A 59 -5.31 -0.52 5.63
CA THR A 59 -6.12 -0.44 4.42
C THR A 59 -7.37 -1.28 4.52
N HIS A 60 -7.25 -2.53 4.97
CA HIS A 60 -8.36 -3.46 5.14
C HIS A 60 -7.96 -4.68 6.00
N GLU A 61 -8.90 -5.62 6.21
CA GLU A 61 -8.77 -6.72 7.17
C GLU A 61 -8.13 -8.01 6.64
N HIS A 62 -7.62 -8.10 5.41
CA HIS A 62 -6.95 -9.30 4.93
C HIS A 62 -5.65 -9.59 5.69
N GLY A 63 -5.32 -10.87 5.84
CA GLY A 63 -4.23 -11.30 6.70
C GLY A 63 -2.86 -10.76 6.34
N ASP A 64 -2.58 -10.63 5.04
CA ASP A 64 -1.35 -10.08 4.47
C ASP A 64 -1.22 -8.55 4.60
N HIS A 65 -2.24 -7.88 5.16
CA HIS A 65 -2.24 -6.46 5.52
C HIS A 65 -2.29 -6.23 7.02
N ILE A 66 -3.13 -6.99 7.76
CA ILE A 66 -3.38 -6.72 9.16
C ILE A 66 -2.72 -7.71 10.14
N GLY A 67 -2.15 -8.81 9.64
CA GLY A 67 -1.70 -9.94 10.47
C GLY A 67 -0.73 -9.58 11.60
N GLY A 68 0.19 -8.65 11.38
CA GLY A 68 1.16 -8.18 12.36
C GLY A 68 0.78 -6.87 13.05
N VAL A 69 -0.19 -6.11 12.55
CA VAL A 69 -0.53 -4.73 12.97
C VAL A 69 -0.70 -4.63 14.48
N MET A 70 -1.59 -5.41 15.07
CA MET A 70 -1.89 -5.30 16.51
C MET A 70 -0.70 -5.70 17.38
N GLY A 71 0.10 -6.64 16.91
CA GLY A 71 1.32 -7.06 17.60
C GLY A 71 2.42 -5.99 17.54
N VAL A 72 2.62 -5.36 16.38
CA VAL A 72 3.55 -4.24 16.24
C VAL A 72 3.07 -3.06 17.09
N ALA A 73 1.79 -2.67 17.01
CA ALA A 73 1.23 -1.58 17.80
C ALA A 73 1.44 -1.78 19.32
N ARG A 74 1.22 -2.99 19.85
CA ARG A 74 1.51 -3.29 21.27
C ARG A 74 2.98 -3.12 21.64
N LYS A 75 3.90 -3.39 20.72
CA LYS A 75 5.35 -3.29 20.97
C LYS A 75 5.90 -1.88 20.83
N THR A 76 5.28 -1.08 19.97
CA THR A 76 5.76 0.27 19.61
C THR A 76 5.00 1.37 20.35
N GLY A 77 3.74 1.12 20.73
CA GLY A 77 2.83 2.14 21.25
C GLY A 77 2.13 2.95 20.16
N ALA A 78 2.37 2.62 18.86
CA ALA A 78 1.77 3.32 17.74
C ALA A 78 0.23 3.22 17.74
N THR A 79 -0.45 4.31 17.40
CA THR A 79 -1.90 4.34 17.22
C THR A 79 -2.30 3.61 15.93
N VAL A 80 -3.27 2.70 15.99
CA VAL A 80 -3.80 2.03 14.81
C VAL A 80 -5.00 2.80 14.28
N CYS A 81 -4.89 3.29 13.05
CA CYS A 81 -5.97 3.98 12.32
C CYS A 81 -6.61 2.99 11.34
N LEU A 82 -7.92 2.79 11.45
CA LEU A 82 -8.67 1.84 10.60
C LEU A 82 -10.12 2.27 10.46
N THR A 83 -10.77 1.85 9.37
CA THR A 83 -12.19 2.12 9.15
C THR A 83 -13.08 1.36 10.12
N ARG A 84 -14.34 1.79 10.24
CA ARG A 84 -15.34 1.10 11.07
C ARG A 84 -15.63 -0.31 10.55
N GLY A 85 -15.64 -0.50 9.23
CA GLY A 85 -15.84 -1.81 8.61
C GLY A 85 -14.70 -2.77 8.91
N THR A 86 -13.44 -2.33 8.74
CA THR A 86 -12.25 -3.12 9.11
C THR A 86 -12.24 -3.46 10.59
N HIS A 87 -12.55 -2.49 11.48
CA HIS A 87 -12.68 -2.76 12.92
C HIS A 87 -13.75 -3.81 13.22
N ALA A 88 -14.93 -3.69 12.60
CA ALA A 88 -16.02 -4.64 12.80
C ALA A 88 -15.65 -6.06 12.30
N ALA A 89 -14.91 -6.17 11.20
CA ALA A 89 -14.41 -7.45 10.70
C ALA A 89 -13.42 -8.11 11.68
N LEU A 90 -12.52 -7.33 12.28
CA LEU A 90 -11.59 -7.82 13.31
C LEU A 90 -12.32 -8.28 14.58
N HIS A 91 -13.26 -7.48 15.06
CA HIS A 91 -14.05 -7.81 16.25
C HIS A 91 -14.87 -9.09 16.03
N HIS A 92 -15.39 -9.32 14.83
CA HIS A 92 -16.10 -10.54 14.47
C HIS A 92 -15.19 -11.78 14.50
N ARG A 93 -13.89 -11.63 14.12
CA ARG A 93 -12.91 -12.73 14.21
C ARG A 93 -12.49 -13.01 15.66
N SER A 94 -12.28 -11.95 16.46
CA SER A 94 -11.94 -12.03 17.87
C SER A 94 -12.29 -10.72 18.57
N ALA A 95 -13.15 -10.79 19.59
CA ALA A 95 -13.49 -9.63 20.41
C ALA A 95 -12.26 -9.01 21.12
N GLU A 96 -11.19 -9.78 21.28
CA GLU A 96 -9.96 -9.37 21.96
C GLU A 96 -8.86 -8.91 20.99
N ALA A 97 -9.10 -8.96 19.67
CA ALA A 97 -8.07 -8.65 18.66
C ALA A 97 -7.36 -7.32 18.91
N CYS A 98 -8.12 -6.31 19.36
CA CYS A 98 -7.62 -4.95 19.59
C CYS A 98 -7.21 -4.66 21.04
N ASN A 99 -7.25 -5.62 21.97
CA ASN A 99 -6.89 -5.38 23.35
C ASN A 99 -5.44 -4.87 23.49
N GLY A 100 -5.26 -3.84 24.32
CA GLY A 100 -3.95 -3.22 24.58
C GLY A 100 -3.39 -2.39 23.40
N VAL A 101 -4.24 -1.96 22.47
CA VAL A 101 -3.87 -1.10 21.34
C VAL A 101 -4.70 0.18 21.36
N THR A 102 -4.06 1.32 21.14
CA THR A 102 -4.76 2.58 20.93
C THR A 102 -5.34 2.60 19.52
N LEU A 103 -6.66 2.73 19.40
CA LEU A 103 -7.36 2.77 18.11
C LEU A 103 -7.85 4.17 17.81
N ARG A 104 -7.76 4.56 16.53
CA ARG A 104 -8.45 5.70 15.94
C ARG A 104 -9.33 5.19 14.79
N LEU A 105 -10.63 5.25 14.97
CA LEU A 105 -11.55 4.97 13.86
C LEU A 105 -11.56 6.15 12.91
N ILE A 106 -11.37 5.87 11.63
CA ILE A 106 -11.35 6.86 10.56
C ILE A 106 -12.58 6.72 9.66
N ASP A 107 -12.92 7.81 8.98
CA ASP A 107 -13.92 7.84 7.91
C ASP A 107 -13.21 7.67 6.57
N SER A 108 -13.75 6.81 5.71
CA SER A 108 -13.16 6.49 4.40
C SER A 108 -13.18 7.66 3.39
N HIS A 109 -13.82 8.78 3.74
CA HIS A 109 -13.96 9.95 2.87
C HIS A 109 -13.44 11.25 3.50
N GLN A 110 -12.97 11.21 4.75
CA GLN A 110 -12.58 12.44 5.46
C GLN A 110 -11.07 12.45 5.71
N PRO A 111 -10.35 13.44 5.16
CA PRO A 111 -8.95 13.67 5.53
C PRO A 111 -8.80 13.96 7.03
N PHE A 112 -7.65 13.61 7.57
CA PHE A 112 -7.31 13.91 8.95
C PHE A 112 -5.81 14.17 9.11
N GLU A 113 -5.47 14.94 10.12
CA GLU A 113 -4.08 15.23 10.46
C GLU A 113 -3.51 14.19 11.45
N LEU A 114 -2.22 13.88 11.26
CA LEU A 114 -1.42 13.10 12.18
C LEU A 114 0.00 13.64 12.17
N GLY A 115 0.44 14.23 13.30
CA GLY A 115 1.71 14.92 13.38
C GLY A 115 1.81 16.06 12.37
N CYS A 116 2.77 15.96 11.45
CA CYS A 116 2.98 16.99 10.43
C CYS A 116 2.40 16.64 9.05
N VAL A 117 1.63 15.56 8.92
CA VAL A 117 1.04 15.13 7.64
C VAL A 117 -0.48 15.16 7.67
N GLU A 118 -1.06 15.42 6.51
CA GLU A 118 -2.45 15.16 6.23
C GLU A 118 -2.59 13.77 5.58
N ILE A 119 -3.53 12.98 6.06
CA ILE A 119 -3.85 11.65 5.56
C ILE A 119 -5.23 11.72 4.91
N CYS A 120 -5.28 11.43 3.61
CA CYS A 120 -6.50 11.43 2.83
C CYS A 120 -6.88 9.99 2.47
N PRO A 121 -7.72 9.31 3.26
CA PRO A 121 -8.23 8.00 2.90
C PRO A 121 -9.21 8.12 1.74
N PHE A 122 -9.24 7.12 0.86
CA PHE A 122 -10.25 7.00 -0.19
C PHE A 122 -10.66 5.54 -0.39
N PRO A 123 -11.96 5.26 -0.56
CA PRO A 123 -12.46 3.90 -0.74
C PRO A 123 -12.09 3.32 -2.10
N VAL A 124 -11.84 2.02 -2.13
CA VAL A 124 -11.48 1.28 -3.33
C VAL A 124 -12.38 0.05 -3.52
N PRO A 125 -12.62 -0.40 -4.76
CA PRO A 125 -13.30 -1.66 -5.02
C PRO A 125 -12.37 -2.85 -4.67
N HIS A 126 -12.60 -3.46 -3.52
CA HIS A 126 -11.92 -4.67 -3.08
C HIS A 126 -12.85 -5.54 -2.25
N ASP A 127 -12.60 -6.84 -2.17
CA ASP A 127 -13.45 -7.81 -1.46
C ASP A 127 -13.20 -7.81 0.06
N ALA A 128 -13.26 -6.62 0.65
CA ALA A 128 -13.15 -6.36 2.08
C ALA A 128 -14.35 -5.52 2.57
N ARG A 129 -14.48 -5.35 3.88
CA ARG A 129 -15.70 -4.77 4.46
C ARG A 129 -15.80 -3.25 4.29
N GLU A 130 -14.71 -2.53 4.41
CA GLU A 130 -14.61 -1.10 4.15
C GLU A 130 -13.15 -0.76 3.77
N PRO A 131 -12.71 -1.24 2.58
CA PRO A 131 -11.33 -1.06 2.15
C PRO A 131 -11.06 0.37 1.74
N VAL A 132 -9.92 0.90 2.19
CA VAL A 132 -9.44 2.23 1.84
C VAL A 132 -7.99 2.16 1.39
N GLN A 133 -7.60 3.15 0.60
CA GLN A 133 -6.23 3.45 0.28
C GLN A 133 -5.92 4.89 0.72
N TYR A 134 -4.68 5.33 0.60
CA TYR A 134 -4.25 6.57 1.23
C TYR A 134 -3.46 7.46 0.27
N VAL A 135 -3.70 8.78 0.37
CA VAL A 135 -2.73 9.79 -0.02
C VAL A 135 -2.18 10.43 1.25
N ILE A 136 -0.86 10.45 1.36
CA ILE A 136 -0.14 11.10 2.46
C ILE A 136 0.43 12.42 1.94
N ALA A 137 0.03 13.52 2.55
CA ALA A 137 0.47 14.86 2.15
C ALA A 137 1.34 15.52 3.22
N TYR A 138 2.43 16.13 2.80
CA TYR A 138 3.30 16.98 3.62
C TYR A 138 3.60 18.28 2.87
N GLY A 139 2.94 19.36 3.25
CA GLY A 139 2.89 20.57 2.44
C GLY A 139 2.30 20.27 1.06
N GLU A 140 3.03 20.57 0.00
CA GLU A 140 2.58 20.31 -1.38
C GLU A 140 2.95 18.92 -1.91
N ILE A 141 3.79 18.17 -1.18
CA ILE A 141 4.25 16.83 -1.56
C ILE A 141 3.16 15.81 -1.25
N ARG A 142 2.85 14.93 -2.21
CA ARG A 142 1.80 13.91 -2.11
C ARG A 142 2.34 12.53 -2.51
N LEU A 143 2.23 11.57 -1.61
CA LEU A 143 2.49 10.15 -1.87
C LEU A 143 1.17 9.39 -1.92
N GLY A 144 0.82 8.83 -3.07
CA GLY A 144 -0.31 7.93 -3.24
C GLY A 144 0.08 6.49 -2.97
N VAL A 145 -0.74 5.76 -2.22
CA VAL A 145 -0.61 4.32 -2.00
C VAL A 145 -1.88 3.66 -2.48
N LEU A 146 -1.75 2.70 -3.38
CA LEU A 146 -2.84 1.99 -4.03
C LEU A 146 -2.43 0.53 -4.24
N THR A 147 -2.81 -0.31 -3.30
CA THR A 147 -2.70 -1.77 -3.38
C THR A 147 -4.09 -2.37 -3.21
N ASP A 148 -4.29 -3.57 -3.66
CA ASP A 148 -5.57 -4.29 -3.48
C ASP A 148 -6.81 -3.53 -3.98
N LEU A 149 -6.92 -3.48 -5.29
CA LEU A 149 -8.14 -3.01 -5.92
C LEU A 149 -8.41 -3.79 -7.20
N GLY A 150 -9.66 -4.15 -7.43
CA GLY A 150 -10.05 -4.91 -8.62
C GLY A 150 -10.25 -4.06 -9.87
N MET A 151 -10.45 -2.76 -9.74
CA MET A 151 -10.64 -1.85 -10.87
C MET A 151 -10.40 -0.39 -10.50
N LEU A 152 -9.84 0.36 -11.43
CA LEU A 152 -9.73 1.81 -11.34
C LEU A 152 -11.12 2.46 -11.56
N THR A 153 -11.50 3.32 -10.64
CA THR A 153 -12.72 4.12 -10.77
C THR A 153 -12.34 5.59 -10.94
N PRO A 154 -13.23 6.43 -11.51
CA PRO A 154 -12.96 7.86 -11.60
C PRO A 154 -12.67 8.53 -10.25
N HIS A 155 -13.16 7.96 -9.14
CA HIS A 155 -12.85 8.45 -7.79
C HIS A 155 -11.40 8.13 -7.42
N VAL A 156 -10.95 6.89 -7.62
CA VAL A 156 -9.57 6.46 -7.39
C VAL A 156 -8.59 7.29 -8.24
N GLU A 157 -8.84 7.41 -9.53
CA GLU A 157 -8.01 8.20 -10.44
C GLU A 157 -7.88 9.65 -9.98
N ARG A 158 -9.00 10.31 -9.62
CA ARG A 158 -8.97 11.70 -9.09
C ARG A 158 -8.21 11.84 -7.78
N SER A 159 -8.23 10.82 -6.92
CA SER A 159 -7.49 10.85 -5.66
C SER A 159 -5.98 10.86 -5.86
N LEU A 160 -5.50 10.27 -6.97
CA LEU A 160 -4.07 10.07 -7.24
C LEU A 160 -3.46 11.06 -8.24
N ILE A 161 -4.27 11.82 -8.97
CA ILE A 161 -3.83 12.63 -10.13
C ILE A 161 -2.77 13.69 -9.79
N ALA A 162 -2.68 14.12 -8.55
CA ALA A 162 -1.75 15.16 -8.08
C ALA A 162 -0.61 14.60 -7.21
N CYS A 163 -0.34 13.31 -7.29
CA CYS A 163 0.74 12.69 -6.51
C CYS A 163 2.11 12.91 -7.15
N ASP A 164 3.12 13.13 -6.31
CA ASP A 164 4.54 13.22 -6.68
C ASP A 164 5.22 11.85 -6.65
N GLY A 165 4.63 10.89 -5.94
CA GLY A 165 5.05 9.50 -5.90
C GLY A 165 3.87 8.56 -5.75
N LEU A 166 4.00 7.35 -6.29
CA LEU A 166 2.99 6.30 -6.22
C LEU A 166 3.59 4.97 -5.80
N VAL A 167 2.91 4.28 -4.89
CA VAL A 167 3.03 2.85 -4.68
C VAL A 167 1.76 2.23 -5.28
N LEU A 168 1.89 1.57 -6.41
CA LEU A 168 0.78 1.14 -7.26
C LEU A 168 0.77 -0.37 -7.41
N GLU A 169 -0.41 -0.99 -7.28
CA GLU A 169 -0.57 -2.42 -7.51
C GLU A 169 -0.29 -2.82 -8.96
N PHE A 170 0.57 -3.85 -9.10
CA PHE A 170 0.81 -4.63 -10.31
C PHE A 170 0.71 -6.09 -9.94
N ASN A 171 -0.52 -6.57 -9.70
CA ASN A 171 -0.69 -7.87 -9.06
C ASN A 171 -0.39 -9.05 -9.98
N HIS A 172 -0.97 -9.09 -11.16
CA HIS A 172 -0.84 -10.26 -12.02
C HIS A 172 -0.74 -9.89 -13.52
N ASP A 173 -0.07 -10.75 -14.24
CA ASP A 173 -0.18 -10.82 -15.69
C ASP A 173 -1.42 -11.63 -16.06
N PRO A 174 -2.31 -11.11 -16.95
CA PRO A 174 -3.55 -11.79 -17.30
C PRO A 174 -3.36 -13.18 -17.93
N GLU A 175 -2.29 -13.36 -18.72
CA GLU A 175 -2.01 -14.63 -19.41
C GLU A 175 -1.46 -15.67 -18.41
N LEU A 176 -0.52 -15.26 -17.54
CA LEU A 176 -0.01 -16.14 -16.49
C LEU A 176 -1.13 -16.57 -15.55
N LEU A 177 -2.02 -15.66 -15.14
CA LEU A 177 -3.18 -16.02 -14.32
C LEU A 177 -4.10 -17.01 -15.04
N ALA A 178 -4.42 -16.79 -16.32
CA ALA A 178 -5.25 -17.67 -17.10
C ALA A 178 -4.67 -19.08 -17.22
N GLN A 179 -3.35 -19.19 -17.39
CA GLN A 179 -2.62 -20.46 -17.54
C GLN A 179 -2.25 -21.12 -16.20
N SER A 180 -2.43 -20.43 -15.07
CA SER A 180 -2.05 -20.95 -13.75
C SER A 180 -2.85 -22.20 -13.36
N SER A 181 -2.33 -22.95 -12.40
CA SER A 181 -3.01 -24.12 -11.81
C SER A 181 -4.11 -23.75 -10.81
N TYR A 182 -4.41 -22.47 -10.62
CA TYR A 182 -5.45 -22.02 -9.70
C TYR A 182 -6.84 -22.50 -10.15
N PRO A 183 -7.73 -22.87 -9.20
CA PRO A 183 -9.12 -23.12 -9.51
C PRO A 183 -9.77 -21.95 -10.26
N GLU A 184 -10.67 -22.22 -11.19
CA GLU A 184 -11.31 -21.20 -12.00
C GLU A 184 -12.03 -20.12 -11.16
N SER A 185 -12.65 -20.51 -10.05
CA SER A 185 -13.27 -19.58 -9.11
C SER A 185 -12.27 -18.58 -8.49
N LEU A 186 -11.02 -19.03 -8.23
CA LEU A 186 -9.97 -18.17 -7.70
C LEU A 186 -9.45 -17.22 -8.80
N LYS A 187 -9.27 -17.69 -10.03
CA LYS A 187 -8.89 -16.84 -11.16
C LYS A 187 -9.93 -15.73 -11.38
N GLN A 188 -11.21 -16.09 -11.39
CA GLN A 188 -12.32 -15.14 -11.54
C GLN A 188 -12.39 -14.14 -10.37
N ARG A 189 -12.08 -14.55 -9.14
CA ARG A 189 -11.98 -13.67 -7.99
C ARG A 189 -10.83 -12.68 -8.17
N ILE A 190 -9.62 -13.15 -8.52
CA ILE A 190 -8.42 -12.32 -8.70
C ILE A 190 -8.64 -11.31 -9.81
N ALA A 191 -9.11 -11.73 -10.99
CA ALA A 191 -9.34 -10.86 -12.14
C ALA A 191 -10.66 -10.08 -12.06
N GLY A 192 -11.44 -10.26 -11.01
CA GLY A 192 -12.76 -9.65 -10.84
C GLY A 192 -12.70 -8.19 -10.41
N ARG A 193 -13.83 -7.48 -10.50
CA ARG A 193 -13.98 -6.05 -10.17
C ARG A 193 -13.66 -5.69 -8.71
N TYR A 194 -13.58 -6.68 -7.83
CA TYR A 194 -13.21 -6.57 -6.42
C TYR A 194 -11.97 -7.40 -6.07
N GLY A 195 -11.25 -7.88 -7.08
CA GLY A 195 -10.02 -8.64 -6.92
C GLY A 195 -8.79 -7.73 -6.91
N HIS A 196 -7.92 -7.92 -7.91
CA HIS A 196 -6.63 -7.23 -8.00
C HIS A 196 -6.39 -6.64 -9.38
N LEU A 197 -5.63 -5.56 -9.43
CA LEU A 197 -5.29 -4.86 -10.66
C LEU A 197 -4.24 -5.63 -11.45
N CYS A 198 -4.50 -5.89 -12.73
CA CYS A 198 -3.52 -6.53 -13.59
C CYS A 198 -2.46 -5.51 -14.10
N ASN A 199 -1.31 -6.03 -14.56
CA ASN A 199 -0.21 -5.21 -15.04
C ASN A 199 -0.63 -4.23 -16.13
N ARG A 200 -1.43 -4.68 -17.11
CA ARG A 200 -1.90 -3.85 -18.22
C ARG A 200 -2.77 -2.68 -17.75
N ASP A 201 -3.69 -2.92 -16.81
CA ASP A 201 -4.57 -1.87 -16.31
C ASP A 201 -3.82 -0.85 -15.46
N ALA A 202 -2.85 -1.32 -14.65
CA ALA A 202 -1.96 -0.47 -13.86
C ALA A 202 -1.07 0.41 -14.75
N ALA A 203 -0.42 -0.17 -15.75
CA ALA A 203 0.40 0.56 -16.72
C ALA A 203 -0.45 1.53 -17.58
N GLY A 204 -1.64 1.09 -18.00
CA GLY A 204 -2.61 1.94 -18.70
C GLY A 204 -3.09 3.12 -17.86
N PHE A 205 -3.18 3.00 -16.55
CA PHE A 205 -3.45 4.12 -15.65
C PHE A 205 -2.30 5.13 -15.67
N LEU A 206 -1.06 4.69 -15.55
CA LEU A 206 0.11 5.58 -15.64
C LEU A 206 0.14 6.34 -16.97
N ALA A 207 -0.16 5.67 -18.09
CA ALA A 207 -0.19 6.32 -19.41
C ALA A 207 -1.27 7.41 -19.54
N ARG A 208 -2.30 7.40 -18.70
CA ARG A 208 -3.36 8.43 -18.68
C ARG A 208 -3.10 9.55 -17.68
N MET A 209 -2.13 9.39 -16.79
CA MET A 209 -1.76 10.44 -15.83
C MET A 209 -0.85 11.49 -16.47
N SER A 210 -0.84 12.73 -15.94
CA SER A 210 0.29 13.62 -16.14
C SER A 210 1.48 13.08 -15.36
N LEU A 211 2.56 12.79 -16.06
CA LEU A 211 3.79 12.25 -15.48
C LEU A 211 4.74 13.36 -14.99
N ASP A 212 4.42 14.64 -15.26
CA ASP A 212 5.32 15.78 -15.01
C ASP A 212 5.70 15.95 -13.54
N ARG A 213 4.83 15.55 -12.62
CA ARG A 213 5.07 15.62 -11.17
C ARG A 213 5.67 14.34 -10.59
N LEU A 214 5.54 13.20 -11.28
CA LEU A 214 5.95 11.92 -10.73
C LEU A 214 7.47 11.80 -10.63
N GLN A 215 7.97 11.72 -9.41
CA GLN A 215 9.37 11.51 -9.09
C GLN A 215 9.70 10.02 -8.93
N HIS A 216 8.76 9.23 -8.40
CA HIS A 216 8.92 7.80 -8.19
C HIS A 216 7.59 7.07 -8.34
N VAL A 217 7.59 5.96 -9.05
CA VAL A 217 6.51 4.97 -9.07
C VAL A 217 7.09 3.62 -8.67
N VAL A 218 6.43 2.95 -7.75
CA VAL A 218 6.82 1.61 -7.31
C VAL A 218 5.69 0.65 -7.63
N ALA A 219 5.94 -0.32 -8.50
CA ALA A 219 5.05 -1.46 -8.69
C ALA A 219 5.11 -2.34 -7.45
N ALA A 220 3.98 -2.58 -6.83
CA ALA A 220 3.84 -3.27 -5.57
C ALA A 220 2.81 -4.40 -5.65
N HIS A 221 2.75 -5.23 -4.60
CA HIS A 221 1.79 -6.32 -4.45
C HIS A 221 1.80 -7.34 -5.59
N LEU A 222 3.00 -7.65 -6.10
CA LEU A 222 3.17 -8.63 -7.19
C LEU A 222 2.84 -10.04 -6.71
N SER A 223 2.02 -10.76 -7.46
CA SER A 223 1.75 -12.18 -7.23
C SER A 223 3.00 -13.00 -7.55
N GLN A 224 3.46 -13.80 -6.61
CA GLN A 224 4.61 -14.69 -6.82
C GLN A 224 4.33 -15.81 -7.85
N SER A 225 3.08 -16.19 -8.03
CA SER A 225 2.67 -17.28 -8.92
C SER A 225 2.19 -16.82 -10.29
N ASN A 226 1.66 -15.61 -10.39
CA ASN A 226 0.99 -15.13 -11.60
C ASN A 226 1.58 -13.81 -12.11
N ASN A 227 2.81 -13.49 -11.69
CA ASN A 227 3.52 -12.31 -12.15
C ASN A 227 5.04 -12.54 -12.13
N SER A 228 5.77 -11.66 -12.79
CA SER A 228 7.22 -11.54 -12.66
C SER A 228 7.66 -10.10 -12.93
N PRO A 229 8.88 -9.71 -12.51
CA PRO A 229 9.46 -8.43 -12.88
C PRO A 229 9.40 -8.15 -14.38
N ASP A 230 9.73 -9.13 -15.21
CA ASP A 230 9.76 -8.96 -16.68
C ASP A 230 8.37 -8.65 -17.26
N HIS A 231 7.30 -9.29 -16.75
CA HIS A 231 5.92 -9.02 -17.18
C HIS A 231 5.45 -7.63 -16.77
N VAL A 232 5.85 -7.14 -15.59
CA VAL A 232 5.56 -5.77 -15.15
C VAL A 232 6.27 -4.77 -16.05
N LEU A 233 7.58 -4.96 -16.28
CA LEU A 233 8.37 -4.05 -17.11
C LEU A 233 7.88 -4.02 -18.55
N ALA A 234 7.53 -5.17 -19.13
CA ALA A 234 6.95 -5.25 -20.48
C ALA A 234 5.62 -4.48 -20.58
N ALA A 235 4.74 -4.59 -19.59
CA ALA A 235 3.48 -3.85 -19.57
C ALA A 235 3.69 -2.33 -19.46
N VAL A 236 4.70 -1.89 -18.70
CA VAL A 236 5.07 -0.48 -18.58
C VAL A 236 5.67 0.04 -19.87
N GLU A 237 6.59 -0.71 -20.49
CA GLU A 237 7.20 -0.37 -21.79
C GLU A 237 6.15 -0.27 -22.89
N GLU A 238 5.20 -1.20 -22.96
CA GLU A 238 4.08 -1.15 -23.91
C GLU A 238 3.21 0.10 -23.72
N ALA A 239 2.93 0.48 -22.47
CA ALA A 239 2.03 1.59 -22.16
C ALA A 239 2.68 2.98 -22.28
N LEU A 240 3.98 3.10 -21.95
CA LEU A 240 4.70 4.39 -21.89
C LEU A 240 5.73 4.57 -23.02
N GLY A 241 6.01 3.52 -23.80
CA GLY A 241 7.04 3.52 -24.84
C GLY A 241 8.46 3.22 -24.35
N GLU A 242 8.67 3.28 -23.04
CA GLU A 242 9.93 2.93 -22.34
C GLU A 242 9.65 2.58 -20.90
N VAL A 243 10.63 1.99 -20.21
CA VAL A 243 10.60 1.89 -18.73
C VAL A 243 11.33 3.10 -18.16
N PRO A 244 10.62 4.05 -17.51
CA PRO A 244 11.25 5.26 -17.01
C PRO A 244 12.23 4.98 -15.86
N GLY A 245 13.29 5.80 -15.73
CA GLY A 245 14.27 5.65 -14.66
C GLY A 245 13.73 5.91 -13.25
N TRP A 246 12.53 6.46 -13.12
CA TRP A 246 11.81 6.66 -11.86
C TRP A 246 10.84 5.52 -11.51
N PHE A 247 10.80 4.43 -12.29
CA PHE A 247 9.97 3.25 -12.05
C PHE A 247 10.75 2.16 -11.31
N TYR A 248 10.21 1.65 -10.23
CA TYR A 248 10.82 0.66 -9.34
C TYR A 248 9.88 -0.52 -9.11
N LEU A 249 10.45 -1.63 -8.62
CA LEU A 249 9.70 -2.84 -8.25
C LEU A 249 9.88 -3.13 -6.77
N ALA A 250 8.80 -3.41 -6.07
CA ALA A 250 8.84 -3.95 -4.71
C ALA A 250 8.85 -5.48 -4.75
N THR A 251 9.61 -6.10 -3.86
CA THR A 251 9.64 -7.56 -3.72
C THR A 251 8.97 -8.03 -2.43
N GLN A 252 8.52 -9.29 -2.41
CA GLN A 252 7.97 -9.88 -1.19
C GLN A 252 9.02 -9.98 -0.08
N ALA A 253 10.25 -10.35 -0.43
CA ALA A 253 11.30 -10.65 0.54
C ALA A 253 11.89 -9.39 1.18
N GLU A 254 12.14 -8.33 0.40
CA GLU A 254 12.93 -7.17 0.84
C GLU A 254 12.19 -5.84 0.70
N GLY A 255 11.03 -5.85 0.00
CA GLY A 255 10.35 -4.61 -0.39
C GLY A 255 11.18 -3.80 -1.39
N PHE A 256 11.46 -2.55 -1.07
CA PHE A 256 12.40 -1.65 -1.77
C PHE A 256 13.07 -0.72 -0.75
N ASP A 257 14.19 -0.13 -1.12
CA ASP A 257 14.94 0.79 -0.26
C ASP A 257 14.33 2.21 -0.27
N TRP A 258 14.86 3.10 0.58
CA TRP A 258 14.34 4.45 0.72
C TRP A 258 14.31 5.24 -0.60
N LEU A 259 13.13 5.72 -0.96
CA LEU A 259 12.90 6.73 -1.98
C LEU A 259 12.45 8.03 -1.32
N THR A 260 12.79 9.16 -1.94
CA THR A 260 12.55 10.49 -1.35
C THR A 260 11.84 11.41 -2.34
N LEU A 261 10.70 11.97 -1.92
CA LEU A 261 9.97 13.01 -2.65
C LEU A 261 10.39 14.38 -2.14
N GLN A 262 10.68 15.26 -3.07
CA GLN A 262 11.05 16.65 -2.83
C GLN A 262 9.95 17.60 -3.31
N PRO A 263 9.86 18.83 -2.80
CA PRO A 263 9.02 19.86 -3.43
C PRO A 263 9.46 20.08 -4.88
N SER A 264 8.50 20.19 -5.78
CA SER A 264 8.72 20.52 -7.21
C SER A 264 9.19 21.95 -7.38
#